data_f8fb6763de56ad7b8889e8125d65de62
#
_entry.id   f8fb6763de56ad7b8889e8125d65de62
#
_cell.length_a   1.000
_cell.length_b   1.000
_cell.length_c   1.000
_cell.angle_alpha   90.00
_cell.angle_beta   90.00
_cell.angle_gamma   90.00
#
_symmetry.space_group_name_H-M   'P 1'
#
loop_
_entity.id
_entity.type
_entity.pdbx_description
1 polymer ?
#
loop_
_entity_poly.entity_id
_entity_poly.type
_entity_poly.pdbx_seq_one_letter_code
_entity_poly.pdbx_strand_id
1 'polypeptide(L)'
;MKHYMRVCAEINLDAVAYNFKSMKDNLTPGTKMVAVVKTDGYGHGAVPIAQMVEAYDYIWGYAVATIEEALLLRKAGIKKPILILGFVFPDAYEEVVKYDIRPAVFKLSMARQLSEEAVRQGKTVHVHIKVDTGMSRIGFKDNAESADIVKEISHLPNLDTEGLFTHFARADETDKTPAEVQLSRYLAFSRLLEDRGVNITLHHCSNSAGIFDLKQANLD
;
A
#
# COMPACT_ATOMS: atom_id res chain seq x y z
N MET A 1 37.18 6.16 -7.12
CA MET A 1 37.47 4.79 -7.54
C MET A 1 36.95 4.62 -8.96
N LYS A 2 37.75 4.09 -9.88
CA LYS A 2 37.34 3.91 -11.28
C LYS A 2 36.39 2.70 -11.36
N HIS A 3 35.15 2.90 -11.79
CA HIS A 3 34.19 1.79 -11.98
C HIS A 3 34.41 1.17 -13.36
N TYR A 4 34.69 -0.13 -13.38
CA TYR A 4 34.83 -0.91 -14.62
C TYR A 4 33.49 -1.62 -14.85
N MET A 5 32.69 -1.16 -15.82
CA MET A 5 31.44 -1.82 -16.20
C MET A 5 31.73 -2.88 -17.28
N ARG A 6 31.56 -4.13 -16.90
CA ARG A 6 31.63 -5.27 -17.83
C ARG A 6 30.26 -5.59 -18.43
N VAL A 7 29.20 -5.41 -17.59
CA VAL A 7 27.80 -5.58 -17.94
C VAL A 7 27.01 -4.55 -17.12
N CYS A 8 26.05 -3.88 -17.72
CA CYS A 8 25.13 -2.99 -17.02
C CYS A 8 23.69 -3.15 -17.53
N ALA A 9 22.71 -2.91 -16.68
CA ALA A 9 21.35 -2.67 -17.09
C ALA A 9 21.16 -1.16 -17.25
N GLU A 10 20.71 -0.73 -18.41
CA GLU A 10 20.36 0.67 -18.68
C GLU A 10 18.88 0.86 -18.52
N ILE A 11 18.47 1.72 -17.57
CA ILE A 11 17.05 2.01 -17.26
C ILE A 11 16.68 3.35 -17.89
N ASN A 12 15.75 3.31 -18.85
CA ASN A 12 15.22 4.51 -19.49
C ASN A 12 14.08 5.09 -18.64
N LEU A 13 14.35 6.16 -17.89
CA LEU A 13 13.35 6.82 -17.05
C LEU A 13 12.22 7.48 -17.85
N ASP A 14 12.46 7.93 -19.07
CA ASP A 14 11.40 8.50 -19.92
C ASP A 14 10.37 7.43 -20.30
N ALA A 15 10.83 6.20 -20.57
CA ALA A 15 9.95 5.06 -20.80
C ALA A 15 9.14 4.71 -19.55
N VAL A 16 9.77 4.78 -18.36
CA VAL A 16 9.07 4.59 -17.09
C VAL A 16 8.01 5.69 -16.88
N ALA A 17 8.35 6.96 -17.12
CA ALA A 17 7.41 8.08 -17.04
C ALA A 17 6.22 7.91 -18.00
N TYR A 18 6.50 7.49 -19.23
CA TYR A 18 5.47 7.17 -20.23
C TYR A 18 4.51 6.08 -19.73
N ASN A 19 5.05 5.02 -19.12
CA ASN A 19 4.23 3.94 -18.55
C ASN A 19 3.33 4.44 -17.41
N PHE A 20 3.83 5.26 -16.49
CA PHE A 20 3.01 5.90 -15.46
C PHE A 20 1.88 6.73 -16.05
N LYS A 21 2.19 7.54 -17.07
CA LYS A 21 1.17 8.33 -17.76
C LYS A 21 0.12 7.44 -18.44
N SER A 22 0.54 6.39 -19.13
CA SER A 22 -0.37 5.46 -19.79
C SER A 22 -1.30 4.77 -18.79
N MET A 23 -0.80 4.38 -17.61
CA MET A 23 -1.64 3.84 -16.54
C MET A 23 -2.61 4.89 -16.02
N LYS A 24 -2.16 6.13 -15.80
CA LYS A 24 -3.01 7.24 -15.35
C LYS A 24 -4.16 7.50 -16.32
N ASP A 25 -3.90 7.46 -17.63
CA ASP A 25 -4.89 7.71 -18.67
C ASP A 25 -6.00 6.61 -18.72
N ASN A 26 -5.78 5.45 -18.06
CA ASN A 26 -6.75 4.36 -17.90
C ASN A 26 -7.58 4.45 -16.60
N LEU A 27 -7.22 5.34 -15.67
CA LEU A 27 -7.91 5.51 -14.41
C LEU A 27 -9.13 6.43 -14.54
N THR A 28 -10.10 6.23 -13.66
CA THR A 28 -11.19 7.18 -13.45
C THR A 28 -10.62 8.55 -13.01
N PRO A 29 -11.15 9.67 -13.49
CA PRO A 29 -10.73 10.98 -13.00
C PRO A 29 -10.85 11.09 -11.47
N GLY A 30 -9.77 11.52 -10.81
CA GLY A 30 -9.69 11.62 -9.36
C GLY A 30 -8.96 10.46 -8.68
N THR A 31 -8.97 9.26 -9.26
CA THR A 31 -8.24 8.10 -8.72
C THR A 31 -6.73 8.37 -8.69
N LYS A 32 -6.10 8.05 -7.57
CA LYS A 32 -4.65 8.16 -7.37
C LYS A 32 -3.96 6.81 -7.58
N MET A 33 -2.65 6.86 -7.78
CA MET A 33 -1.82 5.65 -7.90
C MET A 33 -0.83 5.56 -6.76
N VAL A 34 -0.56 4.34 -6.34
CA VAL A 34 0.58 3.98 -5.49
C VAL A 34 1.68 3.41 -6.37
N ALA A 35 2.83 4.05 -6.42
CA ALA A 35 3.98 3.55 -7.16
C ALA A 35 4.68 2.44 -6.37
N VAL A 36 4.56 1.19 -6.83
CA VAL A 36 5.17 0.03 -6.16
C VAL A 36 6.63 -0.08 -6.59
N VAL A 37 7.55 0.24 -5.68
CA VAL A 37 9.01 0.29 -5.94
C VAL A 37 9.83 -0.65 -5.06
N LYS A 38 9.18 -1.68 -4.49
CA LYS A 38 9.86 -2.72 -3.70
C LYS A 38 10.94 -3.43 -4.52
N THR A 39 11.88 -4.11 -3.83
CA THR A 39 13.02 -4.83 -4.45
C THR A 39 13.80 -3.93 -5.42
N ASP A 40 14.13 -2.72 -4.93
CA ASP A 40 14.82 -1.69 -5.71
C ASP A 40 14.11 -1.37 -7.05
N GLY A 41 12.77 -1.16 -6.99
CA GLY A 41 11.97 -0.93 -8.20
C GLY A 41 11.99 -2.12 -9.15
N TYR A 42 11.97 -3.35 -8.62
CA TYR A 42 12.15 -4.60 -9.38
C TYR A 42 13.47 -4.61 -10.18
N GLY A 43 14.53 -4.06 -9.59
CA GLY A 43 15.84 -3.94 -10.22
C GLY A 43 16.02 -2.73 -11.14
N HIS A 44 15.02 -1.84 -11.22
CA HIS A 44 15.06 -0.61 -12.04
C HIS A 44 15.55 0.62 -11.28
N GLY A 45 15.78 0.50 -9.97
CA GLY A 45 16.18 1.60 -9.11
C GLY A 45 14.99 2.30 -8.46
N ALA A 46 14.71 1.99 -7.20
CA ALA A 46 13.57 2.57 -6.46
C ALA A 46 13.69 4.09 -6.29
N VAL A 47 14.87 4.56 -5.91
CA VAL A 47 15.12 5.99 -5.62
C VAL A 47 14.98 6.86 -6.88
N PRO A 48 15.63 6.57 -8.02
CA PRO A 48 15.45 7.37 -9.24
C PRO A 48 14.00 7.43 -9.71
N ILE A 49 13.29 6.30 -9.67
CA ILE A 49 11.86 6.24 -10.05
C ILE A 49 11.04 7.10 -9.08
N ALA A 50 11.20 6.93 -7.78
CA ALA A 50 10.45 7.68 -6.79
C ALA A 50 10.69 9.19 -6.92
N GLN A 51 11.93 9.63 -7.07
CA GLN A 51 12.28 11.03 -7.27
C GLN A 51 11.67 11.62 -8.56
N MET A 52 11.65 10.85 -9.64
CA MET A 52 11.06 11.27 -10.90
C MET A 52 9.54 11.53 -10.77
N VAL A 53 8.81 10.63 -10.09
CA VAL A 53 7.34 10.73 -9.98
C VAL A 53 6.86 11.49 -8.73
N GLU A 54 7.77 11.97 -7.87
CA GLU A 54 7.42 12.68 -6.62
C GLU A 54 6.56 13.91 -6.88
N ALA A 55 6.79 14.62 -7.98
CA ALA A 55 6.02 15.81 -8.35
C ALA A 55 4.68 15.51 -9.04
N TYR A 56 4.39 14.26 -9.39
CA TYR A 56 3.15 13.91 -10.09
C TYR A 56 1.97 13.94 -9.12
N ASP A 57 0.95 14.73 -9.42
CA ASP A 57 -0.24 14.93 -8.58
C ASP A 57 -1.12 13.69 -8.44
N TYR A 58 -1.10 12.81 -9.44
CA TYR A 58 -1.83 11.54 -9.46
C TYR A 58 -1.10 10.39 -8.73
N ILE A 59 0.12 10.60 -8.26
CA ILE A 59 0.81 9.66 -7.37
C ILE A 59 0.50 10.04 -5.92
N TRP A 60 -0.26 9.20 -5.23
CA TRP A 60 -0.53 9.35 -3.81
C TRP A 60 0.72 9.10 -2.97
N GLY A 61 1.47 8.05 -3.30
CA GLY A 61 2.66 7.64 -2.58
C GLY A 61 3.31 6.41 -3.17
N TYR A 62 4.09 5.74 -2.36
CA TYR A 62 4.91 4.59 -2.76
C TYR A 62 4.56 3.36 -1.95
N ALA A 63 4.78 2.17 -2.53
CA ALA A 63 4.69 0.94 -1.79
C ALA A 63 5.98 0.11 -1.91
N VAL A 64 6.40 -0.40 -0.76
CA VAL A 64 7.63 -1.18 -0.57
C VAL A 64 7.32 -2.49 0.17
N ALA A 65 8.30 -3.37 0.30
CA ALA A 65 8.14 -4.64 1.00
C ALA A 65 8.63 -4.59 2.45
N THR A 66 9.66 -3.78 2.75
CA THR A 66 10.34 -3.77 4.04
C THR A 66 10.57 -2.36 4.58
N ILE A 67 10.93 -2.28 5.87
CA ILE A 67 11.26 -1.01 6.51
C ILE A 67 12.55 -0.39 5.93
N GLU A 68 13.53 -1.21 5.57
CA GLU A 68 14.81 -0.74 5.01
C GLU A 68 14.57 -0.03 3.67
N GLU A 69 13.71 -0.57 2.82
CA GLU A 69 13.32 0.05 1.56
C GLU A 69 12.61 1.41 1.81
N ALA A 70 11.71 1.46 2.79
CA ALA A 70 11.03 2.70 3.16
C ALA A 70 12.00 3.76 3.68
N LEU A 71 12.93 3.38 4.55
CA LEU A 71 13.96 4.28 5.09
C LEU A 71 14.92 4.77 4.00
N LEU A 72 15.24 3.94 3.01
CA LEU A 72 16.03 4.35 1.86
C LEU A 72 15.35 5.48 1.07
N LEU A 73 14.04 5.35 0.81
CA LEU A 73 13.26 6.40 0.14
C LEU A 73 13.21 7.68 0.98
N ARG A 74 12.97 7.59 2.29
CA ARG A 74 12.99 8.76 3.19
C ARG A 74 14.35 9.45 3.19
N LYS A 75 15.46 8.68 3.25
CA LYS A 75 16.82 9.20 3.18
C LYS A 75 17.11 9.89 1.83
N ALA A 76 16.49 9.44 0.75
CA ALA A 76 16.58 10.06 -0.57
C ALA A 76 15.71 11.32 -0.73
N GLY A 77 14.99 11.74 0.32
CA GLY A 77 14.21 12.98 0.34
C GLY A 77 12.74 12.84 -0.08
N ILE A 78 12.26 11.62 -0.30
CA ILE A 78 10.86 11.36 -0.63
C ILE A 78 9.96 11.80 0.54
N LYS A 79 8.91 12.57 0.25
CA LYS A 79 7.97 13.15 1.22
C LYS A 79 6.59 12.50 1.20
N LYS A 80 6.13 12.08 0.01
CA LYS A 80 4.82 11.41 -0.14
C LYS A 80 4.72 10.17 0.76
N PRO A 81 3.50 9.68 1.06
CA PRO A 81 3.28 8.49 1.86
C PRO A 81 4.07 7.28 1.36
N ILE A 82 4.53 6.44 2.28
CA ILE A 82 5.20 5.17 1.95
C ILE A 82 4.49 4.05 2.69
N LEU A 83 3.89 3.12 1.95
CA LEU A 83 3.18 1.96 2.46
C LEU A 83 4.09 0.72 2.42
N ILE A 84 4.24 0.02 3.56
CA ILE A 84 4.87 -1.30 3.59
C ILE A 84 3.77 -2.34 3.38
N LEU A 85 3.84 -3.08 2.27
CA LEU A 85 2.83 -4.08 1.89
C LEU A 85 2.95 -5.39 2.67
N GLY A 86 4.10 -5.64 3.27
CA GLY A 86 4.44 -6.86 4.01
C GLY A 86 4.23 -6.74 5.51
N PHE A 87 4.69 -7.77 6.22
CA PHE A 87 4.75 -7.76 7.68
C PHE A 87 5.91 -6.87 8.15
N VAL A 88 5.64 -6.02 9.15
CA VAL A 88 6.66 -5.25 9.85
C VAL A 88 6.89 -5.87 11.21
N PHE A 89 8.15 -6.17 11.55
CA PHE A 89 8.51 -6.71 12.85
C PHE A 89 8.48 -5.62 13.93
N PRO A 90 8.17 -5.98 15.19
CA PRO A 90 8.01 -5.02 16.28
C PRO A 90 9.24 -4.16 16.55
N ASP A 91 10.44 -4.66 16.31
CA ASP A 91 11.71 -3.94 16.48
C ASP A 91 11.87 -2.73 15.51
N ALA A 92 11.05 -2.69 14.45
CA ALA A 92 11.02 -1.57 13.49
C ALA A 92 9.88 -0.56 13.75
N TYR A 93 9.05 -0.73 14.78
CA TYR A 93 7.91 0.18 15.00
C TYR A 93 8.34 1.59 15.40
N GLU A 94 9.49 1.73 16.03
CA GLU A 94 10.07 3.05 16.32
C GLU A 94 10.31 3.84 15.03
N GLU A 95 10.95 3.22 14.03
CA GLU A 95 11.21 3.83 12.73
C GLU A 95 9.93 4.09 11.95
N VAL A 96 8.97 3.17 11.98
CA VAL A 96 7.66 3.33 11.32
C VAL A 96 7.00 4.63 11.77
N VAL A 97 6.90 4.84 13.09
CA VAL A 97 6.28 6.04 13.67
C VAL A 97 7.15 7.27 13.45
N LYS A 98 8.46 7.16 13.67
CA LYS A 98 9.41 8.27 13.56
C LYS A 98 9.43 8.88 12.17
N TYR A 99 9.42 8.06 11.14
CA TYR A 99 9.55 8.45 9.74
C TYR A 99 8.23 8.53 8.98
N ASP A 100 7.10 8.45 9.67
CA ASP A 100 5.76 8.55 9.07
C ASP A 100 5.57 7.53 7.92
N ILE A 101 5.79 6.25 8.23
CA ILE A 101 5.64 5.14 7.30
C ILE A 101 4.33 4.42 7.63
N ARG A 102 3.57 4.01 6.60
CA ARG A 102 2.30 3.29 6.70
C ARG A 102 2.54 1.80 6.70
N PRO A 103 2.37 1.07 7.80
CA PRO A 103 2.41 -0.38 7.79
C PRO A 103 1.06 -0.97 7.36
N ALA A 104 1.09 -2.10 6.66
CA ALA A 104 -0.08 -2.96 6.52
C ALA A 104 -0.37 -3.66 7.85
N VAL A 105 -1.60 -3.51 8.37
CA VAL A 105 -2.03 -4.12 9.62
C VAL A 105 -3.08 -5.21 9.36
N PHE A 106 -2.86 -6.38 9.95
CA PHE A 106 -3.74 -7.55 9.84
C PHE A 106 -3.77 -8.42 11.10
N LYS A 107 -3.37 -7.84 12.25
CA LYS A 107 -3.51 -8.43 13.58
C LYS A 107 -3.70 -7.33 14.61
N LEU A 108 -4.57 -7.57 15.59
CA LEU A 108 -4.80 -6.63 16.68
C LEU A 108 -3.52 -6.36 17.50
N SER A 109 -2.69 -7.36 17.72
CA SER A 109 -1.42 -7.20 18.46
C SER A 109 -0.45 -6.25 17.77
N MET A 110 -0.39 -6.25 16.44
CA MET A 110 0.41 -5.27 15.68
C MET A 110 -0.11 -3.85 15.92
N ALA A 111 -1.43 -3.66 15.80
CA ALA A 111 -2.06 -2.35 15.96
C ALA A 111 -1.83 -1.79 17.38
N ARG A 112 -1.98 -2.61 18.41
CA ARG A 112 -1.75 -2.21 19.81
C ARG A 112 -0.31 -1.73 20.01
N GLN A 113 0.68 -2.52 19.58
CA GLN A 113 2.10 -2.15 19.71
C GLN A 113 2.46 -0.90 18.90
N LEU A 114 1.91 -0.71 17.69
CA LEU A 114 2.08 0.51 16.91
C LEU A 114 1.45 1.72 17.60
N SER A 115 0.27 1.57 18.18
CA SER A 115 -0.40 2.60 18.97
C SER A 115 0.41 2.99 20.21
N GLU A 116 0.92 2.01 20.97
CA GLU A 116 1.78 2.23 22.14
C GLU A 116 3.03 3.02 21.75
N GLU A 117 3.66 2.66 20.63
CA GLU A 117 4.82 3.36 20.12
C GLU A 117 4.48 4.77 19.64
N ALA A 118 3.34 4.96 18.98
CA ALA A 118 2.88 6.28 18.54
C ALA A 118 2.61 7.21 19.74
N VAL A 119 1.99 6.68 20.80
CA VAL A 119 1.80 7.42 22.08
C VAL A 119 3.15 7.79 22.69
N ARG A 120 4.11 6.85 22.74
CA ARG A 120 5.46 7.08 23.27
C ARG A 120 6.18 8.22 22.55
N GLN A 121 5.99 8.34 21.24
CA GLN A 121 6.60 9.40 20.42
C GLN A 121 5.76 10.69 20.35
N GLY A 122 4.53 10.71 20.90
CA GLY A 122 3.62 11.85 20.76
C GLY A 122 3.20 12.13 19.31
N LYS A 123 3.10 11.07 18.49
CA LYS A 123 2.75 11.12 17.06
C LYS A 123 1.51 10.30 16.78
N THR A 124 0.96 10.41 15.58
CA THR A 124 -0.06 9.51 15.05
C THR A 124 0.60 8.56 14.05
N VAL A 125 0.30 7.26 14.14
CA VAL A 125 0.66 6.28 13.12
C VAL A 125 -0.54 6.03 12.21
N HIS A 126 -0.34 6.23 10.90
CA HIS A 126 -1.33 5.92 9.87
C HIS A 126 -1.14 4.47 9.42
N VAL A 127 -2.20 3.68 9.43
CA VAL A 127 -2.12 2.26 9.05
C VAL A 127 -3.11 1.93 7.94
N HIS A 128 -2.73 0.98 7.09
CA HIS A 128 -3.65 0.40 6.12
C HIS A 128 -4.06 -0.99 6.57
N ILE A 129 -5.36 -1.18 6.78
CA ILE A 129 -5.93 -2.48 7.11
C ILE A 129 -5.86 -3.38 5.89
N LYS A 130 -5.22 -4.54 6.03
CA LYS A 130 -5.16 -5.54 4.96
C LYS A 130 -6.23 -6.60 5.19
N VAL A 131 -7.12 -6.78 4.22
CA VAL A 131 -8.09 -7.89 4.20
C VAL A 131 -7.70 -8.91 3.13
N ASP A 132 -7.83 -10.18 3.45
CA ASP A 132 -7.61 -11.29 2.50
C ASP A 132 -8.94 -11.75 1.92
N THR A 133 -9.15 -11.43 0.66
CA THR A 133 -10.36 -11.79 -0.09
C THR A 133 -10.15 -12.98 -1.04
N GLY A 134 -8.97 -13.65 -0.95
CA GLY A 134 -8.69 -14.83 -1.77
C GLY A 134 -7.24 -14.98 -2.23
N MET A 135 -6.33 -14.06 -1.88
CA MET A 135 -4.89 -14.22 -2.14
C MET A 135 -4.24 -15.27 -1.23
N SER A 136 -4.82 -15.48 -0.04
CA SER A 136 -4.40 -16.50 0.95
C SER A 136 -2.94 -16.36 1.41
N ARG A 137 -2.49 -15.10 1.59
CA ARG A 137 -1.11 -14.80 1.99
C ARG A 137 -1.04 -14.09 3.35
N ILE A 138 -1.62 -12.92 3.46
CA ILE A 138 -1.76 -12.12 4.68
C ILE A 138 -3.07 -11.32 4.63
N GLY A 139 -3.62 -10.98 5.77
CA GLY A 139 -4.83 -10.16 5.87
C GLY A 139 -5.79 -10.70 6.93
N PHE A 140 -6.68 -9.83 7.40
CA PHE A 140 -7.87 -10.27 8.13
C PHE A 140 -8.78 -11.07 7.20
N LYS A 141 -9.54 -12.00 7.75
CA LYS A 141 -10.63 -12.64 7.01
C LYS A 141 -11.73 -11.62 6.75
N ASP A 142 -12.42 -11.75 5.64
CA ASP A 142 -13.53 -10.87 5.25
C ASP A 142 -14.85 -11.27 5.94
N ASN A 143 -14.86 -11.28 7.27
CA ASN A 143 -15.99 -11.71 8.10
C ASN A 143 -16.29 -10.71 9.24
N ALA A 144 -17.43 -10.92 9.92
CA ALA A 144 -17.89 -10.04 10.99
C ALA A 144 -16.92 -9.98 12.18
N GLU A 145 -16.31 -11.11 12.58
CA GLU A 145 -15.33 -11.17 13.65
C GLU A 145 -14.13 -10.28 13.37
N SER A 146 -13.59 -10.34 12.18
CA SER A 146 -12.49 -9.45 11.75
C SER A 146 -12.91 -7.98 11.71
N ALA A 147 -14.15 -7.69 11.30
CA ALA A 147 -14.66 -6.32 11.30
C ALA A 147 -14.80 -5.76 12.72
N ASP A 148 -15.18 -6.59 13.71
CA ASP A 148 -15.21 -6.20 15.14
C ASP A 148 -13.80 -5.91 15.66
N ILE A 149 -12.78 -6.70 15.25
CA ILE A 149 -11.39 -6.44 15.57
C ILE A 149 -10.91 -5.12 14.94
N VAL A 150 -11.23 -4.85 13.68
CA VAL A 150 -10.85 -3.59 13.02
C VAL A 150 -11.52 -2.40 13.68
N LYS A 151 -12.76 -2.54 14.15
CA LYS A 151 -13.42 -1.52 14.98
C LYS A 151 -12.63 -1.25 16.26
N GLU A 152 -12.17 -2.27 16.96
CA GLU A 152 -11.30 -2.08 18.13
C GLU A 152 -10.02 -1.34 17.76
N ILE A 153 -9.38 -1.70 16.65
CA ILE A 153 -8.18 -1.04 16.13
C ILE A 153 -8.43 0.45 15.89
N SER A 154 -9.56 0.82 15.29
CA SER A 154 -9.88 2.22 14.97
C SER A 154 -10.08 3.12 16.21
N HIS A 155 -10.20 2.53 17.39
CA HIS A 155 -10.32 3.27 18.67
C HIS A 155 -9.00 3.31 19.46
N LEU A 156 -7.92 2.73 18.94
CA LEU A 156 -6.62 2.77 19.62
C LEU A 156 -6.05 4.20 19.61
N PRO A 157 -5.45 4.65 20.72
CA PRO A 157 -4.90 6.00 20.80
C PRO A 157 -3.76 6.20 19.81
N ASN A 158 -3.69 7.38 19.21
CA ASN A 158 -2.64 7.76 18.27
C ASN A 158 -2.47 6.82 17.06
N LEU A 159 -3.53 6.09 16.68
CA LEU A 159 -3.58 5.25 15.49
C LEU A 159 -4.73 5.70 14.59
N ASP A 160 -4.42 5.93 13.32
CA ASP A 160 -5.38 6.28 12.28
C ASP A 160 -5.50 5.13 11.27
N THR A 161 -6.71 4.61 11.10
CA THR A 161 -7.03 3.60 10.08
C THR A 161 -7.24 4.30 8.72
N GLU A 162 -6.14 4.84 8.16
CA GLU A 162 -6.14 5.65 6.94
C GLU A 162 -6.68 4.88 5.73
N GLY A 163 -6.32 3.60 5.60
CA GLY A 163 -6.65 2.83 4.40
C GLY A 163 -7.14 1.41 4.64
N LEU A 164 -7.91 0.90 3.67
CA LEU A 164 -8.30 -0.51 3.54
C LEU A 164 -7.86 -1.05 2.20
N PHE A 165 -7.23 -2.23 2.18
CA PHE A 165 -6.83 -2.82 0.91
C PHE A 165 -6.87 -4.34 0.87
N THR A 166 -6.99 -4.86 -0.34
CA THR A 166 -6.79 -6.27 -0.67
C THR A 166 -5.75 -6.41 -1.80
N HIS A 167 -5.54 -7.63 -2.28
CA HIS A 167 -4.68 -7.91 -3.42
C HIS A 167 -5.30 -9.02 -4.27
N PHE A 168 -5.49 -8.76 -5.55
CA PHE A 168 -6.00 -9.75 -6.48
C PHE A 168 -4.97 -10.83 -6.77
N ALA A 169 -5.41 -12.09 -6.70
CA ALA A 169 -4.56 -13.24 -6.96
C ALA A 169 -4.36 -13.50 -8.46
N ARG A 170 -5.40 -13.20 -9.28
CA ARG A 170 -5.51 -13.63 -10.67
C ARG A 170 -6.10 -12.55 -11.59
N ALA A 171 -5.79 -11.26 -11.35
CA ALA A 171 -6.32 -10.18 -12.18
C ALA A 171 -5.72 -10.13 -13.59
N ASP A 172 -4.57 -10.76 -13.81
CA ASP A 172 -3.88 -10.89 -15.09
C ASP A 172 -4.38 -12.03 -15.98
N GLU A 173 -5.23 -12.91 -15.44
CA GLU A 173 -5.81 -14.01 -16.23
C GLU A 173 -6.95 -13.54 -17.14
N THR A 174 -7.22 -14.28 -18.22
CA THR A 174 -8.31 -13.97 -19.17
C THR A 174 -9.68 -14.05 -18.51
N ASP A 175 -9.90 -15.05 -17.63
CA ASP A 175 -11.11 -15.17 -16.82
C ASP A 175 -11.01 -14.23 -15.63
N LYS A 176 -11.81 -13.17 -15.62
CA LYS A 176 -11.86 -12.17 -14.56
C LYS A 176 -12.75 -12.56 -13.37
N THR A 177 -13.53 -13.63 -13.48
CA THR A 177 -14.46 -14.08 -12.43
C THR A 177 -13.81 -14.19 -11.05
N PRO A 178 -12.59 -14.78 -10.88
CA PRO A 178 -11.96 -14.84 -9.56
C PRO A 178 -11.64 -13.46 -8.98
N ALA A 179 -11.20 -12.50 -9.80
CA ALA A 179 -10.88 -11.15 -9.36
C ALA A 179 -12.15 -10.34 -9.02
N GLU A 180 -13.25 -10.54 -9.77
CA GLU A 180 -14.55 -9.94 -9.49
C GLU A 180 -15.16 -10.46 -8.19
N VAL A 181 -15.02 -11.76 -7.90
CA VAL A 181 -15.39 -12.35 -6.62
C VAL A 181 -14.58 -11.73 -5.48
N GLN A 182 -13.26 -11.55 -5.65
CA GLN A 182 -12.43 -10.89 -4.65
C GLN A 182 -12.85 -9.44 -4.42
N LEU A 183 -13.18 -8.69 -5.47
CA LEU A 183 -13.70 -7.32 -5.37
C LEU A 183 -15.04 -7.29 -4.62
N SER A 184 -15.97 -8.18 -4.95
CA SER A 184 -17.26 -8.28 -4.28
C SER A 184 -17.11 -8.54 -2.77
N ARG A 185 -16.21 -9.45 -2.39
CA ARG A 185 -15.87 -9.74 -0.99
C ARG A 185 -15.23 -8.55 -0.29
N TYR A 186 -14.34 -7.83 -0.97
CA TYR A 186 -13.72 -6.61 -0.47
C TYR A 186 -14.76 -5.53 -0.17
N LEU A 187 -15.66 -5.26 -1.12
CA LEU A 187 -16.73 -4.27 -0.96
C LEU A 187 -17.73 -4.66 0.15
N ALA A 188 -18.03 -5.95 0.28
CA ALA A 188 -18.86 -6.44 1.38
C ALA A 188 -18.18 -6.24 2.74
N PHE A 189 -16.87 -6.47 2.85
CA PHE A 189 -16.13 -6.22 4.07
C PHE A 189 -16.04 -4.72 4.41
N SER A 190 -15.85 -3.85 3.41
CA SER A 190 -15.91 -2.41 3.60
C SER A 190 -17.24 -1.96 4.22
N ARG A 191 -18.36 -2.45 3.71
CA ARG A 191 -19.69 -2.18 4.28
C ARG A 191 -19.82 -2.67 5.72
N LEU A 192 -19.28 -3.84 6.05
CA LEU A 192 -19.27 -4.34 7.43
C LEU A 192 -18.52 -3.40 8.38
N LEU A 193 -17.49 -2.72 7.91
CA LEU A 193 -16.76 -1.71 8.68
C LEU A 193 -17.57 -0.41 8.83
N GLU A 194 -18.18 0.08 7.75
CA GLU A 194 -19.07 1.25 7.76
C GLU A 194 -20.25 1.06 8.72
N ASP A 195 -20.90 -0.11 8.70
CA ASP A 195 -22.01 -0.46 9.60
C ASP A 195 -21.58 -0.46 11.09
N ARG A 196 -20.27 -0.61 11.35
CA ARG A 196 -19.68 -0.55 12.69
C ARG A 196 -19.19 0.84 13.09
N GLY A 197 -19.36 1.82 12.21
CA GLY A 197 -18.89 3.20 12.40
C GLY A 197 -17.38 3.38 12.20
N VAL A 198 -16.71 2.42 11.53
CA VAL A 198 -15.30 2.58 11.16
C VAL A 198 -15.24 3.37 9.86
N ASN A 199 -14.65 4.56 9.93
CA ASN A 199 -14.46 5.43 8.77
C ASN A 199 -13.04 5.23 8.22
N ILE A 200 -12.94 4.77 6.98
CA ILE A 200 -11.68 4.62 6.25
C ILE A 200 -11.74 5.50 5.01
N THR A 201 -10.71 6.29 4.80
CA THR A 201 -10.72 7.33 3.75
C THR A 201 -10.09 6.89 2.44
N LEU A 202 -9.29 5.82 2.45
CA LEU A 202 -8.61 5.32 1.26
C LEU A 202 -8.92 3.84 1.02
N HIS A 203 -9.44 3.54 -0.15
CA HIS A 203 -9.77 2.18 -0.57
C HIS A 203 -8.95 1.79 -1.79
N HIS A 204 -8.17 0.70 -1.72
CA HIS A 204 -7.37 0.28 -2.86
C HIS A 204 -7.26 -1.24 -2.99
N CYS A 205 -7.34 -1.75 -4.21
CA CYS A 205 -7.26 -3.18 -4.51
C CYS A 205 -6.58 -3.51 -5.85
N SER A 206 -6.56 -2.57 -6.80
CA SER A 206 -6.01 -2.80 -8.13
C SER A 206 -4.47 -2.97 -8.08
N ASN A 207 -3.99 -4.07 -8.68
CA ASN A 207 -2.63 -4.19 -9.16
C ASN A 207 -2.56 -3.68 -10.62
N SER A 208 -1.41 -3.78 -11.27
CA SER A 208 -1.26 -3.29 -12.66
C SER A 208 -2.28 -3.89 -13.63
N ALA A 209 -2.56 -5.19 -13.54
CA ALA A 209 -3.58 -5.83 -14.36
C ALA A 209 -4.99 -5.31 -14.04
N GLY A 210 -5.30 -5.13 -12.76
CA GLY A 210 -6.58 -4.56 -12.31
C GLY A 210 -6.81 -3.15 -12.85
N ILE A 211 -5.78 -2.31 -12.94
CA ILE A 211 -5.88 -0.96 -13.52
C ILE A 211 -6.38 -0.99 -14.96
N PHE A 212 -5.90 -1.94 -15.78
CA PHE A 212 -6.29 -2.05 -17.18
C PHE A 212 -7.61 -2.80 -17.38
N ASP A 213 -7.80 -3.89 -16.67
CA ASP A 213 -8.80 -4.90 -16.99
C ASP A 213 -10.04 -4.86 -16.07
N LEU A 214 -9.96 -4.22 -14.91
CA LEU A 214 -11.02 -4.20 -13.88
C LEU A 214 -11.31 -2.76 -13.45
N LYS A 215 -11.88 -1.95 -14.33
CA LYS A 215 -12.13 -0.51 -14.07
C LYS A 215 -12.95 -0.27 -12.80
N GLN A 216 -13.89 -1.16 -12.48
CA GLN A 216 -14.69 -1.10 -11.26
C GLN A 216 -13.87 -1.29 -9.96
N ALA A 217 -12.63 -1.76 -10.07
CA ALA A 217 -11.69 -1.92 -8.96
C ALA A 217 -10.73 -0.72 -8.78
N ASN A 218 -10.81 0.29 -9.64
CA ASN A 218 -10.05 1.52 -9.51
C ASN A 218 -10.84 2.48 -8.60
N LEU A 219 -10.62 2.36 -7.28
CA LEU A 219 -11.38 3.03 -6.23
C LEU A 219 -10.86 4.47 -6.00
N ASP A 220 -9.96 4.68 -4.98
CA ASP A 220 -9.47 6.02 -4.60
C ASP A 220 -8.10 6.41 -5.16
#